data_ab011e581d4a8a2d3fd5c49d8b235b2b
#
_entry.id   ab011e581d4a8a2d3fd5c49d8b235b2b
#
_cell.length_a   1.000
_cell.length_b   1.000
_cell.length_c   1.000
_cell.angle_alpha   90.00
_cell.angle_beta   90.00
_cell.angle_gamma   90.00
#
_symmetry.space_group_name_H-M   'P 1'
#
loop_
_entity.id
_entity.type
_entity.pdbx_description
1 polymer ?
#
loop_
_entity_poly.entity_id
_entity_poly.type
_entity_poly.pdbx_seq_one_letter_code
_entity_poly.pdbx_strand_id
1 'polypeptide(L)'
;TPGRTLFPYTTLFRSLQGVITHEGVDRAAYLIDEQISYARVNGVVQPFHAETPYINTIPVERQAKLPGDPEIEHRIRSYTRWNAMAMVLRANKDTNVGGHISSFQSAATLYDVGYNHFWHAPSAQHGGDLVFVQGHSAPGVYARAYMLGRLTDEHLDNFRQEVEGKGISSYPHPWLMPDFWQFPTVSMGLGPIMAIYQARFMRYLEDRGLAKTEGHKVWAFLGDGETDEPESLGAIGMAGREHLDNLCFVINCNLQRLDGPVRGNGKIIQELESE
;
A
#
# COMPACT_ATOMS: atom_id res chain seq x y z
N THR A 1 53.94 -0.59 -19.13
CA THR A 1 52.52 -0.58 -18.76
C THR A 1 52.27 -1.80 -17.92
N PRO A 2 52.01 -1.68 -16.58
CA PRO A 2 51.67 -2.83 -15.75
C PRO A 2 50.26 -3.31 -16.13
N GLY A 3 50.17 -4.61 -16.41
CA GLY A 3 48.93 -5.26 -16.71
C GLY A 3 47.88 -5.03 -15.60
N ARG A 4 46.73 -4.48 -15.97
CA ARG A 4 45.54 -4.49 -15.12
C ARG A 4 45.16 -5.96 -14.91
N THR A 5 45.55 -6.49 -13.77
CA THR A 5 44.99 -7.75 -13.26
C THR A 5 43.47 -7.59 -13.17
N LEU A 6 42.77 -8.47 -13.86
CA LEU A 6 41.31 -8.66 -13.72
C LEU A 6 40.98 -9.21 -12.33
N PHE A 7 41.22 -8.42 -11.30
CA PHE A 7 40.92 -8.65 -9.90
C PHE A 7 40.05 -7.50 -9.44
N PRO A 8 39.07 -7.70 -8.68
CA PRO A 8 38.60 -8.74 -7.74
C PRO A 8 37.17 -9.19 -7.98
N TYR A 9 36.51 -8.70 -9.02
CA TYR A 9 35.08 -8.92 -9.30
C TYR A 9 34.73 -10.43 -9.32
N THR A 10 35.48 -11.18 -10.11
CA THR A 10 35.21 -12.62 -10.27
C THR A 10 35.48 -13.44 -9.01
N THR A 11 36.39 -13.00 -8.15
CA THR A 11 36.71 -13.72 -6.91
C THR A 11 35.60 -13.53 -5.87
N LEU A 12 35.12 -12.31 -5.68
CA LEU A 12 34.00 -12.03 -4.76
C LEU A 12 32.73 -12.78 -5.18
N PHE A 13 32.36 -12.71 -6.46
CA PHE A 13 31.18 -13.42 -6.95
C PHE A 13 31.34 -14.95 -6.86
N ARG A 14 32.50 -15.50 -7.18
CA ARG A 14 32.76 -16.93 -7.04
C ARG A 14 32.73 -17.38 -5.59
N SER A 15 33.28 -16.59 -4.69
CA SER A 15 33.23 -16.88 -3.25
C SER A 15 31.78 -16.88 -2.74
N LEU A 16 30.99 -15.88 -3.10
CA LEU A 16 29.57 -15.82 -2.73
C LEU A 16 28.78 -16.99 -3.33
N GLN A 17 29.00 -17.29 -4.60
CA GLN A 17 28.41 -18.46 -5.27
C GLN A 17 28.77 -19.78 -4.58
N GLY A 18 30.02 -19.90 -4.12
CA GLY A 18 30.48 -21.04 -3.32
C GLY A 18 29.72 -21.16 -2.01
N VAL A 19 29.55 -20.06 -1.29
CA VAL A 19 28.77 -20.04 -0.05
C VAL A 19 27.32 -20.45 -0.31
N ILE A 20 26.66 -19.86 -1.32
CA ILE A 20 25.29 -20.20 -1.68
C ILE A 20 25.16 -21.71 -1.96
N THR A 21 26.11 -22.26 -2.70
CA THR A 21 26.08 -23.66 -3.12
C THR A 21 26.33 -24.65 -1.97
N HIS A 22 27.23 -24.31 -1.04
CA HIS A 22 27.71 -25.24 -0.01
C HIS A 22 27.09 -25.00 1.37
N GLU A 23 26.71 -23.76 1.70
CA GLU A 23 26.23 -23.36 3.02
C GLU A 23 24.81 -22.79 3.00
N GLY A 24 24.25 -22.56 1.82
CA GLY A 24 22.90 -22.06 1.65
C GLY A 24 22.77 -20.53 1.58
N VAL A 25 21.55 -20.10 1.24
CA VAL A 25 21.23 -18.67 1.03
C VAL A 25 21.29 -17.85 2.32
N ASP A 26 20.89 -18.41 3.45
CA ASP A 26 20.88 -17.69 4.73
C ASP A 26 22.28 -17.31 5.19
N ARG A 27 23.25 -18.23 4.99
CA ARG A 27 24.66 -17.94 5.28
C ARG A 27 25.24 -16.87 4.36
N ALA A 28 24.86 -16.93 3.08
CA ALA A 28 25.27 -15.91 2.10
C ALA A 28 24.70 -14.53 2.45
N ALA A 29 23.42 -14.46 2.84
CA ALA A 29 22.76 -13.22 3.29
C ALA A 29 23.45 -12.62 4.50
N TYR A 30 23.73 -13.44 5.52
CA TYR A 30 24.49 -13.01 6.70
C TYR A 30 25.86 -12.40 6.35
N LEU A 31 26.63 -13.08 5.46
CA LEU A 31 27.95 -12.57 5.07
C LEU A 31 27.89 -11.28 4.25
N ILE A 32 26.86 -11.09 3.47
CA ILE A 32 26.64 -9.82 2.73
C ILE A 32 26.35 -8.70 3.74
N ASP A 33 25.49 -8.93 4.71
CA ASP A 33 25.13 -7.93 5.74
C ASP A 33 26.34 -7.52 6.58
N GLU A 34 27.17 -8.47 7.00
CA GLU A 34 28.44 -8.22 7.69
C GLU A 34 29.40 -7.36 6.84
N GLN A 35 29.49 -7.63 5.52
CA GLN A 35 30.31 -6.83 4.62
C GLN A 35 29.78 -5.41 4.46
N ILE A 36 28.47 -5.24 4.38
CA ILE A 36 27.82 -3.93 4.33
C ILE A 36 28.09 -3.14 5.61
N SER A 37 27.94 -3.79 6.74
CA SER A 37 28.21 -3.19 8.06
C SER A 37 29.67 -2.78 8.21
N TYR A 38 30.60 -3.64 7.80
CA TYR A 38 32.02 -3.35 7.77
C TYR A 38 32.36 -2.15 6.84
N ALA A 39 31.75 -2.11 5.67
CA ALA A 39 31.94 -1.02 4.72
C ALA A 39 31.48 0.32 5.31
N ARG A 40 30.32 0.34 5.99
CA ARG A 40 29.79 1.54 6.68
C ARG A 40 30.72 2.05 7.76
N VAL A 41 31.20 1.16 8.63
CA VAL A 41 32.14 1.52 9.71
C VAL A 41 33.43 2.13 9.15
N ASN A 42 33.86 1.72 7.97
CA ASN A 42 35.02 2.23 7.28
C ASN A 42 34.74 3.44 6.35
N GLY A 43 33.56 4.06 6.48
CA GLY A 43 33.24 5.30 5.77
C GLY A 43 32.89 5.12 4.29
N VAL A 44 32.60 3.89 3.85
CA VAL A 44 32.15 3.64 2.47
C VAL A 44 30.70 4.06 2.36
N VAL A 45 30.44 5.12 1.61
CA VAL A 45 29.09 5.55 1.26
C VAL A 45 28.61 4.68 0.09
N GLN A 46 27.56 3.91 0.30
CA GLN A 46 26.95 3.14 -0.76
C GLN A 46 26.24 4.08 -1.74
N PRO A 47 26.36 3.85 -3.06
CA PRO A 47 25.61 4.64 -4.02
C PRO A 47 24.10 4.43 -3.83
N PHE A 48 23.35 5.53 -3.93
CA PHE A 48 21.91 5.50 -3.91
C PHE A 48 21.37 4.77 -5.14
N HIS A 49 20.51 3.80 -4.91
CA HIS A 49 19.76 3.14 -5.97
C HIS A 49 18.27 3.44 -5.79
N ALA A 50 17.62 3.87 -6.85
CA ALA A 50 16.18 4.17 -6.85
C ALA A 50 15.30 2.90 -6.87
N GLU A 51 15.91 1.74 -7.01
CA GLU A 51 15.22 0.45 -7.05
C GLU A 51 15.51 -0.35 -5.78
N THR A 52 14.47 -0.97 -5.24
CA THR A 52 14.65 -1.88 -4.12
C THR A 52 15.24 -3.20 -4.62
N PRO A 53 16.11 -3.86 -3.85
CA PRO A 53 16.60 -5.19 -4.20
C PRO A 53 15.56 -6.29 -3.94
N TYR A 54 14.29 -5.94 -3.85
CA TYR A 54 13.24 -6.90 -3.60
C TYR A 54 13.17 -7.93 -4.73
N ILE A 55 13.29 -9.18 -4.35
CA ILE A 55 13.15 -10.33 -5.24
C ILE A 55 11.88 -11.07 -4.85
N ASN A 56 10.99 -11.27 -5.81
CA ASN A 56 9.82 -12.09 -5.57
C ASN A 56 10.24 -13.52 -5.21
N THR A 57 9.89 -13.97 -4.01
CA THR A 57 10.26 -15.28 -3.49
C THR A 57 9.45 -16.44 -4.09
N ILE A 58 8.31 -16.11 -4.74
CA ILE A 58 7.50 -17.08 -5.46
C ILE A 58 7.89 -17.04 -6.95
N PRO A 59 8.55 -18.06 -7.49
CA PRO A 59 8.85 -18.10 -8.91
C PRO A 59 7.58 -18.22 -9.73
N VAL A 60 7.62 -17.69 -10.96
CA VAL A 60 6.44 -17.56 -11.84
C VAL A 60 5.74 -18.91 -12.06
N GLU A 61 6.50 -19.99 -12.13
CA GLU A 61 6.00 -21.37 -12.33
C GLU A 61 5.15 -21.88 -11.13
N ARG A 62 5.35 -21.29 -9.96
CA ARG A 62 4.60 -21.61 -8.73
C ARG A 62 3.52 -20.60 -8.41
N GLN A 63 3.42 -19.54 -9.19
CA GLN A 63 2.40 -18.50 -8.97
C GLN A 63 1.02 -19.11 -9.19
N ALA A 64 0.11 -18.89 -8.25
CA ALA A 64 -1.29 -19.27 -8.41
C ALA A 64 -1.91 -18.56 -9.61
N LYS A 65 -2.78 -19.25 -10.33
CA LYS A 65 -3.54 -18.61 -11.41
C LYS A 65 -4.51 -17.58 -10.83
N LEU A 66 -4.57 -16.41 -11.46
CA LEU A 66 -5.56 -15.40 -11.13
C LEU A 66 -6.98 -15.99 -11.29
N PRO A 67 -7.84 -15.94 -10.25
CA PRO A 67 -9.20 -16.54 -10.29
C PRO A 67 -10.19 -15.65 -11.03
N GLY A 68 -9.97 -14.82 -11.83
CA GLY A 68 -10.89 -13.93 -12.56
C GLY A 68 -10.74 -14.02 -14.06
N ASP A 69 -11.34 -13.06 -14.75
CA ASP A 69 -11.16 -12.83 -16.16
C ASP A 69 -10.19 -11.64 -16.36
N PRO A 70 -8.93 -11.88 -16.75
CA PRO A 70 -7.91 -10.82 -16.86
C PRO A 70 -8.29 -9.74 -17.88
N GLU A 71 -9.05 -10.06 -18.93
CA GLU A 71 -9.46 -9.07 -19.94
C GLU A 71 -10.54 -8.13 -19.39
N ILE A 72 -11.55 -8.69 -18.72
CA ILE A 72 -12.60 -7.90 -18.09
C ILE A 72 -12.00 -7.02 -16.98
N GLU A 73 -11.15 -7.59 -16.12
CA GLU A 73 -10.51 -6.84 -15.04
C GLU A 73 -9.59 -5.74 -15.56
N HIS A 74 -8.84 -6.01 -16.62
CA HIS A 74 -8.03 -4.98 -17.28
C HIS A 74 -8.90 -3.81 -17.80
N ARG A 75 -10.04 -4.10 -18.40
CA ARG A 75 -10.98 -3.07 -18.87
C ARG A 75 -11.57 -2.27 -17.72
N ILE A 76 -12.03 -2.94 -16.65
CA ILE A 76 -12.57 -2.28 -15.46
C ILE A 76 -11.54 -1.33 -14.87
N ARG A 77 -10.30 -1.81 -14.64
CA ARG A 77 -9.20 -1.01 -14.13
C ARG A 77 -8.87 0.18 -15.03
N SER A 78 -8.89 -0.02 -16.33
CA SER A 78 -8.62 1.05 -17.32
C SER A 78 -9.69 2.14 -17.24
N TYR A 79 -10.97 1.79 -17.20
CA TYR A 79 -12.06 2.75 -17.03
C TYR A 79 -12.02 3.45 -15.68
N THR A 80 -11.71 2.72 -14.60
CA THR A 80 -11.59 3.31 -13.27
C THR A 80 -10.47 4.36 -13.25
N ARG A 81 -9.31 4.04 -13.81
CA ARG A 81 -8.18 4.98 -13.91
C ARG A 81 -8.51 6.20 -14.77
N TRP A 82 -9.18 5.98 -15.89
CA TRP A 82 -9.60 7.06 -16.77
C TRP A 82 -10.60 8.00 -16.08
N ASN A 83 -11.65 7.46 -15.48
CA ASN A 83 -12.67 8.26 -14.79
C ASN A 83 -12.08 9.04 -13.61
N ALA A 84 -11.21 8.43 -12.83
CA ALA A 84 -10.50 9.12 -11.74
C ALA A 84 -9.67 10.31 -12.25
N MET A 85 -8.93 10.12 -13.33
CA MET A 85 -8.14 11.17 -13.96
C MET A 85 -9.05 12.27 -14.53
N ALA A 86 -10.09 11.91 -15.26
CA ALA A 86 -11.01 12.85 -15.87
C ALA A 86 -11.71 13.73 -14.82
N MET A 87 -12.16 13.14 -13.72
CA MET A 87 -12.76 13.86 -12.59
C MET A 87 -11.80 14.88 -11.98
N VAL A 88 -10.56 14.50 -11.71
CA VAL A 88 -9.55 15.41 -11.14
C VAL A 88 -9.19 16.53 -12.12
N LEU A 89 -9.06 16.23 -13.41
CA LEU A 89 -8.75 17.25 -14.43
C LEU A 89 -9.90 18.24 -14.61
N ARG A 90 -11.17 17.79 -14.58
CA ARG A 90 -12.34 18.66 -14.61
C ARG A 90 -12.36 19.60 -13.40
N ALA A 91 -12.24 19.04 -12.20
CA ALA A 91 -12.18 19.82 -10.97
C ALA A 91 -11.09 20.89 -11.01
N ASN A 92 -9.91 20.56 -11.52
CA ASN A 92 -8.80 21.49 -11.65
C ASN A 92 -9.08 22.61 -12.69
N LYS A 93 -9.74 22.25 -13.79
CA LYS A 93 -10.08 23.23 -14.84
C LYS A 93 -11.17 24.20 -14.40
N ASP A 94 -12.20 23.68 -13.74
CA ASP A 94 -13.43 24.43 -13.49
C ASP A 94 -13.39 25.22 -12.16
N THR A 95 -12.63 24.74 -11.18
CA THR A 95 -12.64 25.29 -9.81
C THR A 95 -11.26 25.68 -9.26
N ASN A 96 -10.16 25.36 -9.92
CA ASN A 96 -8.78 25.49 -9.43
C ASN A 96 -8.49 24.75 -8.09
N VAL A 97 -9.39 23.91 -7.60
CA VAL A 97 -9.14 23.12 -6.37
C VAL A 97 -8.32 21.89 -6.61
N GLY A 98 -8.14 21.49 -7.87
CA GLY A 98 -7.28 20.38 -8.27
C GLY A 98 -7.67 19.03 -7.69
N GLY A 99 -6.70 18.28 -7.28
CA GLY A 99 -6.84 16.97 -6.67
C GLY A 99 -5.59 16.13 -6.87
N HIS A 100 -5.46 15.10 -6.05
CA HIS A 100 -4.37 14.14 -6.18
C HIS A 100 -4.80 12.98 -7.07
N ILE A 101 -3.98 12.65 -8.06
CA ILE A 101 -4.24 11.51 -8.95
C ILE A 101 -3.10 10.48 -8.94
N SER A 102 -1.87 10.90 -8.68
CA SER A 102 -0.69 10.04 -8.73
C SER A 102 -0.75 8.91 -7.71
N SER A 103 -1.21 9.17 -6.48
CA SER A 103 -1.36 8.15 -5.44
C SER A 103 -2.28 7.02 -5.89
N PHE A 104 -3.47 7.36 -6.41
CA PHE A 104 -4.37 6.35 -6.94
C PHE A 104 -3.79 5.65 -8.17
N GLN A 105 -3.18 6.37 -9.10
CA GLN A 105 -2.65 5.76 -10.32
C GLN A 105 -1.57 4.73 -10.03
N SER A 106 -0.72 4.94 -9.02
CA SER A 106 0.26 3.96 -8.59
C SER A 106 -0.36 2.78 -7.84
N ALA A 107 -1.43 3.00 -7.07
CA ALA A 107 -2.12 1.99 -6.28
C ALA A 107 -3.30 1.31 -7.00
N ALA A 108 -3.64 1.71 -8.24
CA ALA A 108 -4.86 1.28 -8.92
C ALA A 108 -5.04 -0.23 -9.00
N THR A 109 -3.96 -0.98 -9.25
CA THR A 109 -4.00 -2.45 -9.28
C THR A 109 -4.25 -3.05 -7.90
N LEU A 110 -3.69 -2.46 -6.84
CA LEU A 110 -3.92 -2.93 -5.47
C LEU A 110 -5.41 -2.82 -5.08
N TYR A 111 -6.04 -1.67 -5.40
CA TYR A 111 -7.47 -1.48 -5.17
C TYR A 111 -8.33 -2.41 -6.03
N ASP A 112 -7.99 -2.55 -7.31
CA ASP A 112 -8.74 -3.41 -8.24
C ASP A 112 -8.74 -4.87 -7.76
N VAL A 113 -7.59 -5.38 -7.36
CA VAL A 113 -7.44 -6.73 -6.78
C VAL A 113 -8.22 -6.85 -5.47
N GLY A 114 -8.19 -5.83 -4.60
CA GLY A 114 -8.99 -5.78 -3.38
C GLY A 114 -10.49 -5.93 -3.67
N TYR A 115 -11.01 -5.14 -4.59
CA TYR A 115 -12.42 -5.19 -5.00
C TYR A 115 -12.83 -6.51 -5.63
N ASN A 116 -11.97 -7.09 -6.45
CA ASN A 116 -12.35 -8.24 -7.26
C ASN A 116 -12.14 -9.57 -6.53
N HIS A 117 -11.18 -9.67 -5.58
CA HIS A 117 -10.72 -10.96 -5.09
C HIS A 117 -10.61 -11.09 -3.57
N PHE A 118 -10.55 -9.98 -2.83
CA PHE A 118 -10.25 -10.06 -1.40
C PHE A 118 -11.36 -9.54 -0.49
N TRP A 119 -12.02 -8.45 -0.85
CA TRP A 119 -12.97 -7.81 0.06
C TRP A 119 -14.34 -8.45 0.00
N HIS A 120 -14.91 -8.68 1.17
CA HIS A 120 -16.24 -9.23 1.32
C HIS A 120 -17.22 -8.13 1.71
N ALA A 121 -18.30 -8.03 0.94
CA ALA A 121 -19.43 -7.20 1.34
C ALA A 121 -20.24 -7.89 2.46
N PRO A 122 -21.00 -7.13 3.27
CA PRO A 122 -21.92 -7.72 4.22
C PRO A 122 -22.92 -8.69 3.54
N SER A 123 -23.07 -9.87 4.13
CA SER A 123 -23.98 -10.92 3.67
C SER A 123 -24.56 -11.67 4.85
N ALA A 124 -25.42 -12.66 4.61
CA ALA A 124 -25.95 -13.52 5.66
C ALA A 124 -24.86 -14.35 6.38
N GLN A 125 -23.74 -14.60 5.70
CA GLN A 125 -22.63 -15.44 6.18
C GLN A 125 -21.40 -14.65 6.63
N HIS A 126 -21.30 -13.38 6.23
CA HIS A 126 -20.14 -12.55 6.51
C HIS A 126 -20.55 -11.11 6.79
N GLY A 127 -20.10 -10.54 7.90
CA GLY A 127 -20.46 -9.17 8.30
C GLY A 127 -19.85 -8.05 7.46
N GLY A 128 -18.98 -8.39 6.52
CA GLY A 128 -18.27 -7.46 5.65
C GLY A 128 -16.91 -7.08 6.20
N ASP A 129 -15.96 -6.86 5.28
CA ASP A 129 -14.65 -6.34 5.62
C ASP A 129 -14.68 -4.82 5.77
N LEU A 130 -13.74 -4.29 6.53
CA LEU A 130 -13.56 -2.85 6.73
C LEU A 130 -12.34 -2.38 5.97
N VAL A 131 -12.46 -1.26 5.23
CA VAL A 131 -11.38 -0.76 4.38
C VAL A 131 -11.06 0.69 4.70
N PHE A 132 -9.87 0.90 5.24
CA PHE A 132 -9.27 2.22 5.40
C PHE A 132 -8.55 2.59 4.10
N VAL A 133 -9.21 3.39 3.29
CA VAL A 133 -8.66 3.85 2.01
C VAL A 133 -7.62 4.94 2.28
N GLN A 134 -6.45 4.87 1.64
CA GLN A 134 -5.50 5.98 1.66
C GLN A 134 -6.19 7.24 1.12
N GLY A 135 -6.17 8.34 1.88
CA GLY A 135 -6.96 9.53 1.59
C GLY A 135 -6.79 10.07 0.18
N HIS A 136 -5.54 10.15 -0.31
CA HIS A 136 -5.24 10.63 -1.65
C HIS A 136 -5.67 9.67 -2.78
N SER A 137 -6.07 8.45 -2.45
CA SER A 137 -6.59 7.47 -3.41
C SER A 137 -8.12 7.53 -3.57
N ALA A 138 -8.81 8.41 -2.84
CA ALA A 138 -10.26 8.56 -2.93
C ALA A 138 -10.81 8.73 -4.36
N PRO A 139 -10.14 9.45 -5.30
CA PRO A 139 -10.61 9.56 -6.67
C PRO A 139 -10.85 8.22 -7.38
N GLY A 140 -10.02 7.23 -7.10
CA GLY A 140 -10.20 5.89 -7.67
C GLY A 140 -11.38 5.15 -7.09
N VAL A 141 -11.65 5.31 -5.80
CA VAL A 141 -12.82 4.72 -5.13
C VAL A 141 -14.10 5.33 -5.68
N TYR A 142 -14.14 6.65 -5.85
CA TYR A 142 -15.27 7.33 -6.49
C TYR A 142 -15.49 6.87 -7.93
N ALA A 143 -14.43 6.78 -8.72
CA ALA A 143 -14.50 6.28 -10.08
C ALA A 143 -15.04 4.84 -10.17
N ARG A 144 -14.61 3.96 -9.26
CA ARG A 144 -15.16 2.59 -9.17
C ARG A 144 -16.63 2.60 -8.74
N ALA A 145 -16.99 3.39 -7.75
CA ALA A 145 -18.37 3.51 -7.28
C ALA A 145 -19.32 4.08 -8.36
N TYR A 146 -18.84 5.01 -9.17
CA TYR A 146 -19.55 5.50 -10.35
C TYR A 146 -19.85 4.38 -11.34
N MET A 147 -18.85 3.58 -11.67
CA MET A 147 -19.03 2.43 -12.58
C MET A 147 -20.00 1.37 -12.03
N LEU A 148 -20.14 1.30 -10.69
CA LEU A 148 -21.11 0.43 -10.01
C LEU A 148 -22.50 1.06 -9.88
N GLY A 149 -22.72 2.28 -10.42
CA GLY A 149 -23.98 2.99 -10.35
C GLY A 149 -24.30 3.61 -8.98
N ARG A 150 -23.33 3.67 -8.06
CA ARG A 150 -23.50 4.27 -6.72
C ARG A 150 -23.34 5.79 -6.72
N LEU A 151 -22.65 6.33 -7.70
CA LEU A 151 -22.46 7.77 -7.91
C LEU A 151 -22.93 8.15 -9.31
N THR A 152 -23.30 9.42 -9.48
CA THR A 152 -23.79 9.99 -10.75
C THR A 152 -22.75 10.92 -11.37
N ASP A 153 -22.99 11.34 -12.62
CA ASP A 153 -22.17 12.36 -13.30
C ASP A 153 -22.10 13.65 -12.47
N GLU A 154 -23.22 14.08 -11.91
CA GLU A 154 -23.29 15.27 -11.07
C GLU A 154 -22.38 15.17 -9.83
N HIS A 155 -22.31 14.00 -9.20
CA HIS A 155 -21.39 13.77 -8.08
C HIS A 155 -19.93 13.96 -8.51
N LEU A 156 -19.55 13.39 -9.64
CA LEU A 156 -18.17 13.48 -10.13
C LEU A 156 -17.81 14.88 -10.63
N ASP A 157 -18.74 15.58 -11.27
CA ASP A 157 -18.55 16.95 -11.74
C ASP A 157 -18.38 17.94 -10.58
N ASN A 158 -18.94 17.62 -9.41
CA ASN A 158 -18.78 18.41 -8.19
C ASN A 158 -17.74 17.83 -7.22
N PHE A 159 -16.74 17.12 -7.72
CA PHE A 159 -15.64 16.64 -6.88
C PHE A 159 -14.91 17.79 -6.18
N ARG A 160 -14.68 17.64 -4.86
CA ARG A 160 -14.04 18.64 -3.99
C ARG A 160 -14.83 19.95 -3.81
N GLN A 161 -16.14 19.89 -3.96
CA GLN A 161 -17.03 21.02 -3.71
C GLN A 161 -17.92 20.82 -2.47
N GLU A 162 -17.42 20.05 -1.51
CA GLU A 162 -18.12 19.73 -0.26
C GLU A 162 -18.46 20.96 0.57
N VAL A 163 -17.66 22.03 0.51
CA VAL A 163 -17.92 23.29 1.24
C VAL A 163 -19.21 23.96 0.78
N GLU A 164 -19.59 23.78 -0.47
CA GLU A 164 -20.83 24.28 -1.05
C GLU A 164 -22.03 23.34 -0.81
N GLY A 165 -21.81 22.23 -0.11
CA GLY A 165 -22.83 21.21 0.14
C GLY A 165 -23.22 20.41 -1.09
N LYS A 166 -22.38 20.38 -2.11
CA LYS A 166 -22.57 19.66 -3.37
C LYS A 166 -21.48 18.64 -3.60
N GLY A 167 -21.82 17.60 -4.35
CA GLY A 167 -20.87 16.62 -4.84
C GLY A 167 -20.26 15.74 -3.76
N ILE A 168 -19.02 15.35 -3.99
CA ILE A 168 -18.30 14.37 -3.20
C ILE A 168 -17.08 14.99 -2.53
N SER A 169 -16.72 14.48 -1.36
CA SER A 169 -15.67 15.04 -0.51
C SER A 169 -14.26 14.84 -1.10
N SER A 170 -13.36 15.75 -0.74
CA SER A 170 -11.94 15.73 -1.14
C SER A 170 -11.23 14.44 -0.68
N TYR A 171 -11.55 13.99 0.53
CA TYR A 171 -11.01 12.81 1.19
C TYR A 171 -12.14 12.00 1.81
N PRO A 172 -11.90 10.74 2.18
CA PRO A 172 -12.85 9.95 2.95
C PRO A 172 -13.36 10.71 4.18
N HIS A 173 -14.64 11.03 4.21
CA HIS A 173 -15.22 11.85 5.25
C HIS A 173 -16.65 11.40 5.59
N PRO A 174 -16.84 10.57 6.63
CA PRO A 174 -18.14 10.00 6.99
C PRO A 174 -19.24 11.03 7.31
N TRP A 175 -18.88 12.21 7.82
CA TRP A 175 -19.87 13.23 8.12
C TRP A 175 -20.40 13.95 6.87
N LEU A 176 -19.57 14.05 5.84
CA LEU A 176 -19.99 14.63 4.55
C LEU A 176 -20.67 13.62 3.65
N MET A 177 -20.29 12.35 3.77
CA MET A 177 -20.83 11.25 2.97
C MET A 177 -21.09 10.02 3.85
N PRO A 178 -22.10 10.09 4.74
CA PRO A 178 -22.35 9.04 5.77
C PRO A 178 -22.75 7.69 5.19
N ASP A 179 -23.42 7.68 4.03
CA ASP A 179 -23.82 6.45 3.34
C ASP A 179 -22.75 5.87 2.42
N PHE A 180 -21.59 6.51 2.37
CA PHE A 180 -20.49 6.13 1.48
C PHE A 180 -19.21 5.77 2.23
N TRP A 181 -18.75 6.62 3.13
CA TRP A 181 -17.51 6.43 3.87
C TRP A 181 -17.76 5.92 5.29
N GLN A 182 -17.03 4.86 5.68
CA GLN A 182 -17.08 4.36 7.06
C GLN A 182 -16.04 5.05 7.95
N PHE A 183 -14.89 5.42 7.41
CA PHE A 183 -13.76 5.96 8.15
C PHE A 183 -13.23 7.25 7.53
N PRO A 184 -12.86 8.25 8.36
CA PRO A 184 -12.14 9.41 7.89
C PRO A 184 -10.67 9.04 7.68
N THR A 185 -10.11 9.32 6.52
CA THR A 185 -8.69 9.13 6.26
C THR A 185 -8.11 10.30 5.48
N VAL A 186 -6.86 10.56 5.76
CA VAL A 186 -6.01 11.43 4.95
C VAL A 186 -4.75 10.68 4.56
N SER A 187 -3.64 11.04 4.29
CA SER A 187 -2.43 10.22 4.03
C SER A 187 -1.29 10.71 4.91
N MET A 188 -1.57 10.82 6.22
CA MET A 188 -0.73 11.45 7.23
C MET A 188 -0.55 10.58 8.50
N GLY A 189 -0.59 9.24 8.34
CA GLY A 189 -0.32 8.30 9.41
C GLY A 189 -1.51 7.93 10.31
N LEU A 190 -2.62 8.66 10.25
CA LEU A 190 -3.78 8.38 11.12
C LEU A 190 -4.61 7.18 10.64
N GLY A 191 -4.66 6.92 9.33
CA GLY A 191 -5.36 5.76 8.78
C GLY A 191 -4.84 4.43 9.36
N PRO A 192 -3.54 4.16 9.29
CA PRO A 192 -2.95 2.96 9.85
C PRO A 192 -3.20 2.76 11.34
N ILE A 193 -3.02 3.80 12.16
CA ILE A 193 -3.25 3.69 13.62
C ILE A 193 -4.73 3.43 13.94
N MET A 194 -5.65 4.09 13.23
CA MET A 194 -7.09 3.84 13.41
C MET A 194 -7.46 2.41 13.02
N ALA A 195 -6.88 1.88 11.94
CA ALA A 195 -7.09 0.50 11.51
C ALA A 195 -6.62 -0.52 12.55
N ILE A 196 -5.48 -0.27 13.20
CA ILE A 196 -4.97 -1.10 14.29
C ILE A 196 -5.96 -1.11 15.47
N TYR A 197 -6.42 0.06 15.90
CA TYR A 197 -7.40 0.15 16.99
C TYR A 197 -8.75 -0.47 16.59
N GLN A 198 -9.17 -0.34 15.35
CA GLN A 198 -10.37 -0.98 14.84
C GLN A 198 -10.27 -2.51 14.89
N ALA A 199 -9.17 -3.07 14.41
CA ALA A 199 -8.91 -4.50 14.45
C ALA A 199 -8.88 -5.05 15.88
N ARG A 200 -8.20 -4.33 16.77
CA ARG A 200 -8.15 -4.63 18.21
C ARG A 200 -9.52 -4.59 18.85
N PHE A 201 -10.31 -3.57 18.54
CA PHE A 201 -11.66 -3.42 19.09
C PHE A 201 -12.60 -4.51 18.59
N MET A 202 -12.49 -4.95 17.34
CA MET A 202 -13.25 -6.08 16.82
C MET A 202 -12.96 -7.36 17.60
N ARG A 203 -11.70 -7.67 17.90
CA ARG A 203 -11.34 -8.79 18.76
C ARG A 203 -11.91 -8.66 20.16
N TYR A 204 -11.82 -7.48 20.77
CA TYR A 204 -12.44 -7.23 22.05
C TYR A 204 -13.94 -7.52 22.04
N LEU A 205 -14.66 -7.08 21.02
CA LEU A 205 -16.09 -7.35 20.88
C LEU A 205 -16.40 -8.85 20.75
N GLU A 206 -15.59 -9.58 19.99
CA GLU A 206 -15.67 -11.03 19.81
C GLU A 206 -15.44 -11.75 21.13
N ASP A 207 -14.31 -11.48 21.79
CA ASP A 207 -13.91 -12.11 23.05
C ASP A 207 -14.94 -11.85 24.17
N ARG A 208 -15.63 -10.72 24.11
CA ARG A 208 -16.71 -10.37 25.04
C ARG A 208 -18.07 -10.93 24.65
N GLY A 209 -18.18 -11.57 23.49
CA GLY A 209 -19.45 -12.05 22.94
C GLY A 209 -20.45 -10.94 22.61
N LEU A 210 -19.96 -9.71 22.38
CA LEU A 210 -20.79 -8.53 22.06
C LEU A 210 -21.11 -8.42 20.57
N ALA A 211 -20.23 -8.92 19.72
CA ALA A 211 -20.43 -9.00 18.28
C ALA A 211 -19.71 -10.23 17.70
N LYS A 212 -20.17 -10.71 16.56
CA LYS A 212 -19.52 -11.76 15.79
C LYS A 212 -18.65 -11.09 14.74
N THR A 213 -17.35 -11.09 14.95
CA THR A 213 -16.36 -10.47 14.04
C THR A 213 -15.38 -11.48 13.47
N GLU A 214 -15.54 -12.77 13.80
CA GLU A 214 -14.73 -13.85 13.26
C GLU A 214 -14.77 -13.85 11.73
N GLY A 215 -13.61 -13.95 11.10
CA GLY A 215 -13.43 -13.93 9.65
C GLY A 215 -13.43 -12.55 9.00
N HIS A 216 -13.87 -11.49 9.70
CA HIS A 216 -13.82 -10.14 9.17
C HIS A 216 -12.39 -9.59 9.19
N LYS A 217 -11.99 -8.93 8.13
CA LYS A 217 -10.69 -8.28 8.03
C LYS A 217 -10.82 -6.76 8.06
N VAL A 218 -9.80 -6.14 8.62
CA VAL A 218 -9.55 -4.70 8.50
C VAL A 218 -8.40 -4.51 7.53
N TRP A 219 -8.67 -3.88 6.41
CA TRP A 219 -7.71 -3.57 5.37
C TRP A 219 -7.29 -2.11 5.50
N ALA A 220 -6.01 -1.82 5.56
CA ALA A 220 -5.50 -0.46 5.60
C ALA A 220 -4.53 -0.21 4.44
N PHE A 221 -4.90 0.75 3.59
CA PHE A 221 -4.09 1.18 2.46
C PHE A 221 -3.30 2.42 2.83
N LEU A 222 -2.00 2.36 2.68
CA LEU A 222 -1.09 3.45 3.00
C LEU A 222 0.07 3.53 2.01
N GLY A 223 0.70 4.70 1.93
CA GLY A 223 1.94 4.90 1.19
C GLY A 223 3.15 4.58 2.05
N ASP A 224 4.25 4.23 1.41
CA ASP A 224 5.55 4.03 2.06
C ASP A 224 6.05 5.31 2.78
N GLY A 225 5.82 6.48 2.20
CA GLY A 225 6.11 7.76 2.86
C GLY A 225 5.25 8.04 4.09
N GLU A 226 4.05 7.47 4.16
CA GLU A 226 3.15 7.59 5.31
C GLU A 226 3.64 6.79 6.53
N THR A 227 4.47 5.78 6.31
CA THR A 227 5.06 4.98 7.40
C THR A 227 6.12 5.72 8.18
N ASP A 228 6.66 6.83 7.66
CA ASP A 228 7.59 7.68 8.41
C ASP A 228 6.89 8.52 9.50
N GLU A 229 5.56 8.59 9.46
CA GLU A 229 4.81 9.27 10.52
C GLU A 229 4.94 8.46 11.83
N PRO A 230 5.30 9.11 12.95
CA PRO A 230 5.51 8.41 14.22
C PRO A 230 4.31 7.58 14.67
N GLU A 231 3.11 8.04 14.37
CA GLU A 231 1.84 7.35 14.68
C GLU A 231 1.74 6.02 13.94
N SER A 232 2.15 5.97 12.68
CA SER A 232 2.13 4.75 11.88
C SER A 232 3.19 3.77 12.35
N LEU A 233 4.45 4.19 12.36
CA LEU A 233 5.57 3.30 12.67
C LEU A 233 5.50 2.78 14.11
N GLY A 234 5.19 3.66 15.07
CA GLY A 234 5.08 3.26 16.48
C GLY A 234 3.90 2.33 16.77
N ALA A 235 2.88 2.34 15.93
CA ALA A 235 1.68 1.52 16.14
C ALA A 235 1.77 0.15 15.46
N ILE A 236 2.56 -0.01 14.39
CA ILE A 236 2.72 -1.29 13.68
C ILE A 236 3.23 -2.37 14.63
N GLY A 237 4.27 -2.10 15.39
CA GLY A 237 4.80 -3.04 16.38
C GLY A 237 3.79 -3.44 17.48
N MET A 238 2.79 -2.60 17.78
CA MET A 238 1.70 -2.98 18.68
C MET A 238 0.81 -4.05 18.05
N ALA A 239 0.48 -3.91 16.78
CA ALA A 239 -0.35 -4.88 16.07
C ALA A 239 0.31 -6.28 16.05
N GLY A 240 1.63 -6.32 15.84
CA GLY A 240 2.42 -7.55 15.91
C GLY A 240 2.40 -8.19 17.30
N ARG A 241 2.64 -7.40 18.35
CA ARG A 241 2.62 -7.89 19.75
C ARG A 241 1.26 -8.43 20.18
N GLU A 242 0.18 -7.84 19.70
CA GLU A 242 -1.19 -8.27 20.02
C GLU A 242 -1.72 -9.34 19.06
N HIS A 243 -0.90 -9.79 18.12
CA HIS A 243 -1.26 -10.83 17.15
C HIS A 243 -2.58 -10.53 16.41
N LEU A 244 -2.73 -9.31 15.88
CA LEU A 244 -3.93 -8.87 15.18
C LEU A 244 -3.99 -9.47 13.78
N ASP A 245 -4.30 -10.76 13.67
CA ASP A 245 -4.40 -11.50 12.41
C ASP A 245 -5.61 -11.12 11.56
N ASN A 246 -6.52 -10.31 12.10
CA ASN A 246 -7.64 -9.70 11.38
C ASN A 246 -7.29 -8.36 10.72
N LEU A 247 -6.03 -7.90 10.82
CA LEU A 247 -5.53 -6.68 10.20
C LEU A 247 -4.63 -7.01 9.00
N CYS A 248 -4.80 -6.29 7.91
CA CYS A 248 -3.96 -6.39 6.73
C CYS A 248 -3.54 -5.00 6.25
N PHE A 249 -2.25 -4.73 6.25
CA PHE A 249 -1.68 -3.54 5.64
C PHE A 249 -1.36 -3.79 4.17
N VAL A 250 -1.79 -2.87 3.30
CA VAL A 250 -1.44 -2.83 1.89
C VAL A 250 -0.64 -1.57 1.64
N ILE A 251 0.67 -1.72 1.54
CA ILE A 251 1.61 -0.61 1.43
C ILE A 251 1.98 -0.39 -0.03
N ASN A 252 1.63 0.79 -0.56
CA ASN A 252 2.02 1.22 -1.89
C ASN A 252 3.44 1.79 -1.86
N CYS A 253 4.43 0.93 -2.08
CA CYS A 253 5.85 1.30 -2.12
C CYS A 253 6.22 1.90 -3.48
N ASN A 254 5.77 3.11 -3.74
CA ASN A 254 6.12 3.84 -4.97
C ASN A 254 7.36 4.74 -4.82
N LEU A 255 7.97 4.76 -3.62
CA LEU A 255 9.18 5.49 -3.27
C LEU A 255 9.06 7.01 -3.45
N GLN A 256 7.85 7.55 -3.41
CA GLN A 256 7.56 8.95 -3.63
C GLN A 256 6.78 9.57 -2.48
N ARG A 257 7.15 10.80 -2.15
CA ARG A 257 6.39 11.73 -1.30
C ARG A 257 5.96 12.94 -2.13
N LEU A 258 5.12 13.80 -1.56
CA LEU A 258 4.74 15.06 -2.20
C LEU A 258 5.93 16.01 -2.40
N ASP A 259 6.89 15.96 -1.50
CA ASP A 259 8.08 16.83 -1.46
C ASP A 259 9.34 16.17 -2.03
N GLY A 260 9.26 14.93 -2.53
CA GLY A 260 10.40 14.25 -3.12
C GLY A 260 10.40 12.74 -2.91
N PRO A 261 11.54 12.09 -3.17
CA PRO A 261 11.68 10.65 -2.94
C PRO A 261 11.67 10.30 -1.44
N VAL A 262 11.18 9.12 -1.11
CA VAL A 262 11.25 8.56 0.25
C VAL A 262 12.71 8.39 0.66
N ARG A 263 13.05 8.82 1.89
CA ARG A 263 14.41 8.68 2.42
C ARG A 263 14.73 7.22 2.67
N GLY A 264 16.01 6.87 2.47
CA GLY A 264 16.50 5.51 2.74
C GLY A 264 16.12 4.47 1.72
N ASN A 265 15.43 4.86 0.67
CA ASN A 265 15.09 4.11 -0.53
C ASN A 265 15.45 2.61 -0.47
N GLY A 266 14.56 1.71 -0.71
CA GLY A 266 14.82 0.28 -0.64
C GLY A 266 14.99 -0.32 0.77
N LYS A 267 15.32 0.48 1.79
CA LYS A 267 15.33 0.01 3.19
C LYS A 267 13.96 -0.02 3.81
N ILE A 268 13.05 0.84 3.36
CA ILE A 268 11.70 0.92 3.95
C ILE A 268 10.97 -0.42 3.88
N ILE A 269 11.18 -1.21 2.84
CA ILE A 269 10.57 -2.54 2.72
C ILE A 269 11.16 -3.47 3.79
N GLN A 270 12.48 -3.52 3.93
CA GLN A 270 13.13 -4.36 4.93
C GLN A 270 12.83 -3.91 6.36
N GLU A 271 12.74 -2.61 6.60
CA GLU A 271 12.35 -2.05 7.89
C GLU A 271 10.94 -2.48 8.27
N LEU A 272 9.98 -2.33 7.36
CA LEU A 272 8.59 -2.75 7.58
C LEU A 272 8.42 -4.27 7.68
N GLU A 273 9.26 -5.04 6.98
CA GLU A 273 9.25 -6.49 7.06
C GLU A 273 9.84 -7.01 8.39
N SER A 274 10.73 -6.23 9.01
CA SER A 274 11.35 -6.57 10.29
C SER A 274 10.50 -6.19 11.52
N GLU A 275 9.58 -5.24 11.38
CA GLU A 275 8.62 -4.85 12.42
C GLU A 275 7.46 -5.85 12.55
#